data_05ba7b18f31787039ce305a70e476d25
#
_entry.id   05ba7b18f31787039ce305a70e476d25
#
_cell.length_a   1.000
_cell.length_b   1.000
_cell.length_c   1.000
_cell.angle_alpha   90.00
_cell.angle_beta   90.00
_cell.angle_gamma   90.00
#
_symmetry.space_group_name_H-M   'P 1'
#
loop_
_entity.id
_entity.type
_entity.pdbx_description
1 polymer ?
#
loop_
_entity_poly.entity_id
_entity_poly.type
_entity_poly.pdbx_seq_one_letter_code
_entity_poly.pdbx_strand_id
1 'polypeptide(L)'
;MSKFSGGSIIGTGLVAGLMLASMPAQAVAQRKVIENDLSKCANNAGPAMLVEVSGFERATGKVRVQAYPATSSAWLEKGGWINRIEEPVQASGGKMRFCVPLPAAGRYGIAVRHDSNGNGKIDLSQ
;
A
#
# COMPACT_ATOMS: atom_id res chain seq x y z
N MET A 1 56.03 50.23 -40.45
CA MET A 1 55.02 49.21 -40.78
C MET A 1 54.95 48.25 -39.61
N SER A 2 53.93 48.41 -38.78
CA SER A 2 53.70 47.52 -37.64
C SER A 2 52.73 46.42 -38.03
N LYS A 3 53.15 45.20 -37.95
CA LYS A 3 52.27 44.06 -38.09
C LYS A 3 51.73 43.67 -36.73
N PHE A 4 50.44 43.81 -36.57
CA PHE A 4 49.77 43.27 -35.42
C PHE A 4 49.42 41.81 -35.68
N SER A 5 50.09 40.92 -34.94
CA SER A 5 49.74 39.53 -34.90
C SER A 5 48.68 39.34 -33.82
N GLY A 6 47.44 39.12 -34.26
CA GLY A 6 46.37 38.80 -33.35
C GLY A 6 46.45 37.33 -32.92
N GLY A 7 46.86 37.10 -31.71
CA GLY A 7 46.75 35.79 -31.08
C GLY A 7 45.33 35.52 -30.65
N SER A 8 44.67 34.62 -31.32
CA SER A 8 43.35 34.11 -30.90
C SER A 8 43.57 33.07 -29.82
N ILE A 9 43.18 33.41 -28.60
CA ILE A 9 43.14 32.45 -27.50
C ILE A 9 41.75 31.80 -27.52
N ILE A 10 41.70 30.59 -28.05
CA ILE A 10 40.50 29.76 -27.94
C ILE A 10 40.52 29.16 -26.54
N GLY A 11 39.73 29.76 -25.66
CA GLY A 11 39.46 29.19 -24.35
C GLY A 11 38.56 27.97 -24.51
N THR A 12 39.14 26.80 -24.38
CA THR A 12 38.33 25.56 -24.29
C THR A 12 37.71 25.52 -22.89
N GLY A 13 36.50 26.01 -22.82
CA GLY A 13 35.69 25.84 -21.61
C GLY A 13 35.27 24.38 -21.46
N LEU A 14 35.90 23.70 -20.50
CA LEU A 14 35.46 22.39 -20.05
C LEU A 14 34.16 22.60 -19.27
N VAL A 15 33.01 22.37 -19.94
CA VAL A 15 31.74 22.27 -19.24
C VAL A 15 31.70 20.89 -18.60
N ALA A 16 32.09 20.83 -17.33
CA ALA A 16 31.83 19.65 -16.51
C ALA A 16 30.32 19.55 -16.31
N GLY A 17 29.66 18.77 -17.16
CA GLY A 17 28.25 18.44 -16.98
C GLY A 17 28.11 17.63 -15.70
N LEU A 18 27.53 18.23 -14.66
CA LEU A 18 27.09 17.52 -13.49
C LEU A 18 25.94 16.60 -13.93
N MET A 19 26.25 15.32 -14.15
CA MET A 19 25.23 14.30 -14.28
C MET A 19 24.62 14.10 -12.90
N LEU A 20 23.52 14.79 -12.63
CA LEU A 20 22.64 14.46 -11.51
C LEU A 20 22.05 13.08 -11.85
N ALA A 21 22.63 12.04 -11.25
CA ALA A 21 22.05 10.72 -11.26
C ALA A 21 20.71 10.82 -10.50
N SER A 22 19.61 10.90 -11.24
CA SER A 22 18.28 10.76 -10.66
C SER A 22 18.17 9.34 -10.13
N MET A 23 18.31 9.18 -8.81
CA MET A 23 17.96 7.94 -8.15
C MET A 23 16.45 7.71 -8.36
N PRO A 24 16.03 6.50 -8.82
CA PRO A 24 14.61 6.20 -8.86
C PRO A 24 14.09 6.32 -7.43
N ALA A 25 13.14 7.24 -7.21
CA ALA A 25 12.42 7.31 -5.96
C ALA A 25 11.78 5.93 -5.77
N GLN A 26 12.26 5.16 -4.79
CA GLN A 26 11.59 3.94 -4.40
C GLN A 26 10.21 4.37 -3.95
N ALA A 27 9.19 3.97 -4.70
CA ALA A 27 7.81 4.18 -4.31
C ALA A 27 7.62 3.45 -2.99
N VAL A 28 7.64 4.19 -1.89
CA VAL A 28 7.19 3.69 -0.59
C VAL A 28 5.76 3.25 -0.84
N ALA A 29 5.48 1.96 -0.68
CA ALA A 29 4.13 1.44 -0.80
C ALA A 29 3.24 2.24 0.16
N GLN A 30 2.45 3.17 -0.40
CA GLN A 30 1.61 4.04 0.39
C GLN A 30 0.53 3.18 1.00
N ARG A 31 0.50 3.11 2.31
CA ARG A 31 -0.58 2.53 3.08
C ARG A 31 -1.88 3.16 2.64
N LYS A 32 -2.78 2.34 2.14
CA LYS A 32 -3.99 2.84 1.53
C LYS A 32 -5.21 2.21 2.18
N VAL A 33 -6.09 3.04 2.67
CA VAL A 33 -7.47 2.63 2.96
C VAL A 33 -8.19 2.64 1.63
N ILE A 34 -8.79 1.51 1.28
CA ILE A 34 -9.44 1.29 -0.01
C ILE A 34 -10.88 0.83 0.19
N GLU A 35 -11.69 1.05 -0.83
CA GLU A 35 -13.02 0.48 -0.89
C GLU A 35 -12.97 -1.03 -1.19
N ASN A 36 -13.99 -1.75 -0.72
CA ASN A 36 -14.15 -3.16 -1.01
C ASN A 36 -14.74 -3.35 -2.42
N ASP A 37 -13.92 -3.77 -3.34
CA ASP A 37 -14.33 -4.01 -4.73
C ASP A 37 -14.11 -5.49 -5.08
N LEU A 38 -15.19 -6.27 -5.01
CA LEU A 38 -15.15 -7.71 -5.28
C LEU A 38 -14.76 -8.04 -6.73
N SER A 39 -14.92 -7.11 -7.67
CA SER A 39 -14.51 -7.33 -9.06
C SER A 39 -13.02 -7.54 -9.21
N LYS A 40 -12.22 -7.01 -8.30
CA LYS A 40 -10.76 -7.20 -8.28
C LYS A 40 -10.31 -8.60 -7.92
N CYS A 41 -11.22 -9.42 -7.39
CA CYS A 41 -11.01 -10.85 -7.15
C CYS A 41 -11.60 -11.74 -8.26
N ALA A 42 -12.16 -11.16 -9.31
CA ALA A 42 -12.61 -11.90 -10.47
C ALA A 42 -11.41 -12.49 -11.24
N ASN A 43 -11.69 -13.50 -12.06
CA ASN A 43 -10.67 -14.14 -12.87
C ASN A 43 -9.90 -13.13 -13.73
N ASN A 44 -8.58 -13.21 -13.71
CA ASN A 44 -7.65 -12.36 -14.47
C ASN A 44 -7.61 -10.86 -14.06
N ALA A 45 -8.17 -10.50 -12.92
CA ALA A 45 -8.13 -9.11 -12.46
C ALA A 45 -6.81 -8.71 -11.75
N GLY A 46 -5.88 -9.65 -11.60
CA GLY A 46 -4.59 -9.45 -10.94
C GLY A 46 -4.48 -10.17 -9.59
N PRO A 47 -3.33 -10.07 -8.92
CA PRO A 47 -3.14 -10.66 -7.60
C PRO A 47 -4.09 -10.05 -6.59
N ALA A 48 -4.89 -10.88 -5.94
CA ALA A 48 -5.82 -10.47 -4.91
C ALA A 48 -6.18 -11.66 -4.02
N MET A 49 -6.64 -11.39 -2.81
CA MET A 49 -7.16 -12.40 -1.90
C MET A 49 -8.62 -12.12 -1.59
N LEU A 50 -9.47 -13.11 -1.83
CA LEU A 50 -10.85 -13.09 -1.38
C LEU A 50 -10.90 -13.59 0.07
N VAL A 51 -11.39 -12.74 0.96
CA VAL A 51 -11.54 -13.03 2.38
C VAL A 51 -13.03 -13.11 2.71
N GLU A 52 -13.48 -14.24 3.22
CA GLU A 52 -14.83 -14.42 3.73
C GLU A 52 -14.80 -14.41 5.26
N VAL A 53 -15.56 -13.52 5.86
CA VAL A 53 -15.67 -13.36 7.31
C VAL A 53 -17.06 -13.74 7.76
N SER A 54 -17.14 -14.62 8.75
CA SER A 54 -18.39 -15.10 9.33
C SER A 54 -18.27 -15.21 10.85
N GLY A 55 -19.35 -15.54 11.52
CA GLY A 55 -19.35 -15.75 12.97
C GLY A 55 -19.37 -14.46 13.78
N PHE A 56 -19.99 -13.40 13.26
CA PHE A 56 -20.19 -12.17 14.02
C PHE A 56 -21.12 -12.41 15.19
N GLU A 57 -20.69 -12.11 16.40
CA GLU A 57 -21.53 -12.17 17.60
C GLU A 57 -22.59 -11.06 17.60
N ARG A 58 -22.28 -9.94 16.99
CA ARG A 58 -23.17 -8.78 16.88
C ARG A 58 -23.08 -8.17 15.49
N ALA A 59 -24.21 -7.78 14.94
CA ALA A 59 -24.31 -7.06 13.66
C ALA A 59 -24.08 -5.55 13.85
N THR A 60 -23.06 -5.17 14.62
CA THR A 60 -22.72 -3.78 14.94
C THR A 60 -21.26 -3.49 14.72
N GLY A 61 -20.94 -2.22 14.59
CA GLY A 61 -19.57 -1.78 14.41
C GLY A 61 -19.04 -1.98 13.01
N LYS A 62 -17.74 -2.15 12.90
CA LYS A 62 -17.01 -2.25 11.65
C LYS A 62 -16.15 -3.51 11.59
N VAL A 63 -15.99 -4.04 10.39
CA VAL A 63 -14.98 -5.04 10.07
C VAL A 63 -13.82 -4.35 9.38
N ARG A 64 -12.62 -4.66 9.83
CA ARG A 64 -11.37 -4.22 9.22
C ARG A 64 -10.63 -5.43 8.69
N VAL A 65 -10.24 -5.38 7.42
CA VAL A 65 -9.37 -6.37 6.79
C VAL A 65 -8.10 -5.67 6.33
N GLN A 66 -6.95 -6.21 6.70
CA GLN A 66 -5.64 -5.63 6.39
C GLN A 66 -4.72 -6.68 5.79
N ALA A 67 -3.99 -6.31 4.74
CA ALA A 67 -2.91 -7.10 4.21
C ALA A 67 -1.55 -6.58 4.69
N TYR A 68 -0.65 -7.49 5.02
CA TYR A 68 0.71 -7.20 5.47
C TYR A 68 1.72 -7.96 4.61
N PRO A 69 2.93 -7.42 4.42
CA PRO A 69 4.05 -8.24 3.97
C PRO A 69 4.26 -9.43 4.93
N ALA A 70 4.69 -10.57 4.41
CA ALA A 70 4.94 -11.77 5.22
C ALA A 70 6.29 -11.69 5.94
N THR A 71 6.48 -10.64 6.75
CA THR A 71 7.68 -10.41 7.55
C THR A 71 7.29 -10.15 9.01
N SER A 72 8.09 -10.63 9.93
CA SER A 72 7.85 -10.41 11.37
C SER A 72 7.91 -8.92 11.74
N SER A 73 8.69 -8.12 11.04
CA SER A 73 8.82 -6.69 11.27
C SER A 73 7.61 -5.87 10.81
N ALA A 74 6.78 -6.41 9.90
CA ALA A 74 5.58 -5.75 9.41
C ALA A 74 4.28 -6.27 10.05
N TRP A 75 4.28 -7.55 10.47
CA TRP A 75 3.08 -8.23 10.95
C TRP A 75 2.49 -7.56 12.20
N LEU A 76 1.27 -7.07 12.06
CA LEU A 76 0.48 -6.35 13.07
C LEU A 76 1.13 -5.06 13.60
N GLU A 77 2.23 -4.64 13.02
CA GLU A 77 2.87 -3.40 13.40
C GLU A 77 2.07 -2.18 12.94
N LYS A 78 2.11 -1.14 13.75
CA LYS A 78 1.47 0.13 13.41
C LYS A 78 2.02 0.65 12.09
N GLY A 79 1.16 0.62 11.07
CA GLY A 79 1.55 1.06 9.74
C GLY A 79 2.35 0.07 8.92
N GLY A 80 2.49 -1.18 9.35
CA GLY A 80 3.10 -2.26 8.56
C GLY A 80 2.20 -2.80 7.45
N TRP A 81 0.92 -2.46 7.44
CA TRP A 81 -0.04 -2.94 6.45
C TRP A 81 0.15 -2.27 5.07
N ILE A 82 -0.17 -3.03 4.03
CA ILE A 82 -0.12 -2.58 2.62
C ILE A 82 -1.41 -1.82 2.29
N ASN A 83 -2.55 -2.45 2.54
CA ASN A 83 -3.86 -1.85 2.36
C ASN A 83 -4.83 -2.28 3.47
N ARG A 84 -5.92 -1.55 3.57
CA ARG A 84 -6.95 -1.74 4.57
C ARG A 84 -8.31 -1.51 3.97
N ILE A 85 -9.24 -2.39 4.25
CA ILE A 85 -10.66 -2.22 3.96
C ILE A 85 -11.39 -2.14 5.29
N GLU A 86 -12.28 -1.19 5.43
CA GLU A 86 -13.15 -1.04 6.60
C GLU A 86 -14.59 -0.88 6.14
N GLU A 87 -15.48 -1.74 6.63
CA GLU A 87 -16.90 -1.67 6.32
C GLU A 87 -17.75 -1.87 7.56
N PRO A 88 -18.93 -1.21 7.63
CA PRO A 88 -19.91 -1.54 8.65
C PRO A 88 -20.32 -3.01 8.55
N VAL A 89 -20.55 -3.64 9.69
CA VAL A 89 -21.07 -5.01 9.72
C VAL A 89 -22.45 -5.05 9.07
N GLN A 90 -22.61 -5.92 8.09
CA GLN A 90 -23.88 -6.15 7.41
C GLN A 90 -24.75 -7.09 8.23
N ALA A 91 -25.95 -6.65 8.61
CA ALA A 91 -26.86 -7.43 9.45
C ALA A 91 -27.45 -8.65 8.73
N SER A 92 -27.49 -8.65 7.40
CA SER A 92 -28.11 -9.71 6.60
C SER A 92 -27.09 -10.76 6.16
N GLY A 93 -27.35 -12.04 6.46
CA GLY A 93 -26.64 -13.18 5.90
C GLY A 93 -25.45 -13.70 6.71
N GLY A 94 -25.03 -13.05 7.77
CA GLY A 94 -23.97 -13.52 8.68
C GLY A 94 -22.57 -13.71 8.07
N LYS A 95 -22.39 -13.33 6.80
CA LYS A 95 -21.11 -13.42 6.08
C LYS A 95 -20.81 -12.11 5.36
N MET A 96 -19.55 -11.70 5.40
CA MET A 96 -19.05 -10.58 4.62
C MET A 96 -17.87 -11.04 3.76
N ARG A 97 -17.79 -10.53 2.55
CA ARG A 97 -16.72 -10.86 1.60
C ARG A 97 -15.92 -9.60 1.29
N PHE A 98 -14.61 -9.75 1.31
CA PHE A 98 -13.67 -8.67 1.03
C PHE A 98 -12.71 -9.12 -0.06
N CYS A 99 -12.47 -8.27 -1.03
CA CYS A 99 -11.40 -8.49 -1.99
C CYS A 99 -10.22 -7.58 -1.67
N VAL A 100 -9.11 -8.18 -1.29
CA VAL A 100 -7.87 -7.49 -0.92
C VAL A 100 -6.90 -7.57 -2.08
N PRO A 101 -6.73 -6.50 -2.89
CA PRO A 101 -5.74 -6.49 -3.94
C PRO A 101 -4.33 -6.52 -3.35
N LEU A 102 -3.45 -7.24 -4.01
CA LEU A 102 -2.05 -7.43 -3.60
C LEU A 102 -1.12 -6.87 -4.67
N PRO A 103 0.05 -6.32 -4.31
CA PRO A 103 0.94 -5.70 -5.27
C PRO A 103 1.57 -6.68 -6.27
N ALA A 104 1.70 -7.94 -5.88
CA ALA A 104 2.25 -9.02 -6.70
C ALA A 104 1.81 -10.37 -6.15
N ALA A 105 1.96 -11.43 -6.91
CA ALA A 105 1.85 -12.79 -6.39
C ALA A 105 2.95 -13.02 -5.35
N GLY A 106 2.61 -13.67 -4.23
CA GLY A 106 3.56 -13.87 -3.14
C GLY A 106 2.89 -14.32 -1.86
N ARG A 107 3.63 -14.15 -0.75
CA ARG A 107 3.17 -14.49 0.59
C ARG A 107 2.82 -13.23 1.36
N TYR A 108 1.67 -13.26 2.01
CA TYR A 108 1.13 -12.13 2.76
C TYR A 108 0.47 -12.60 4.05
N GLY A 109 0.41 -11.71 5.03
CA GLY A 109 -0.43 -11.89 6.20
C GLY A 109 -1.76 -11.13 6.01
N ILE A 110 -2.87 -11.76 6.37
CA ILE A 110 -4.19 -11.12 6.41
C ILE A 110 -4.67 -11.09 7.84
N ALA A 111 -4.97 -9.90 8.34
CA ALA A 111 -5.57 -9.69 9.64
C ALA A 111 -7.01 -9.19 9.48
N VAL A 112 -7.92 -9.82 10.20
CA VAL A 112 -9.33 -9.42 10.27
C VAL A 112 -9.64 -9.02 11.70
N ARG A 113 -10.32 -7.89 11.86
CA ARG A 113 -10.77 -7.41 13.15
C ARG A 113 -12.22 -6.95 13.09
N HIS A 114 -13.02 -7.43 14.02
CA HIS A 114 -14.36 -6.91 14.27
C HIS A 114 -14.29 -5.90 15.42
N ASP A 115 -14.52 -4.65 15.11
CA ASP A 115 -14.63 -3.56 16.06
C ASP A 115 -16.12 -3.32 16.33
N SER A 116 -16.65 -4.02 17.33
CA SER A 116 -18.10 -4.10 17.58
C SER A 116 -18.71 -2.80 18.08
N ASN A 117 -17.95 -1.93 18.73
CA ASN A 117 -18.38 -0.62 19.19
C ASN A 117 -17.96 0.53 18.27
N GLY A 118 -17.16 0.25 17.22
CA GLY A 118 -16.73 1.23 16.23
C GLY A 118 -15.75 2.28 16.75
N ASN A 119 -15.06 2.04 17.87
CA ASN A 119 -14.15 3.01 18.48
C ASN A 119 -12.75 3.04 17.86
N GLY A 120 -12.45 2.12 16.94
CA GLY A 120 -11.16 1.99 16.28
C GLY A 120 -10.06 1.38 17.13
N LYS A 121 -10.35 0.96 18.34
CA LYS A 121 -9.41 0.36 19.30
C LYS A 121 -9.59 -1.15 19.38
N ILE A 122 -8.57 -1.83 19.86
CA ILE A 122 -8.68 -3.25 20.23
C ILE A 122 -9.26 -3.28 21.65
N ASP A 123 -10.48 -3.76 21.75
CA ASP A 123 -11.09 -4.06 23.05
C ASP A 123 -10.72 -5.50 23.42
N LEU A 124 -9.91 -5.63 24.45
CA LEU A 124 -9.64 -6.93 25.02
C LEU A 124 -10.90 -7.37 25.76
N SER A 125 -11.47 -8.51 25.37
CA SER A 125 -12.55 -9.14 26.11
C SER A 125 -12.06 -9.44 27.53
N GLN A 126 -12.75 -8.92 28.50
CA GLN A 126 -12.55 -9.27 29.91
C GLN A 126 -13.23 -10.58 30.22
#